data_5d483fc75d6328ffcf51dfe3ce9c614a
#
_entry.id   5d483fc75d6328ffcf51dfe3ce9c614a
#
_cell.length_a   1.000
_cell.length_b   1.000
_cell.length_c   1.000
_cell.angle_alpha   90.00
_cell.angle_beta   90.00
_cell.angle_gamma   90.00
#
_symmetry.space_group_name_H-M   'P 1'
#
loop_
_entity.id
_entity.type
_entity.pdbx_description
1 polymer ?
#
loop_
_entity_poly.entity_id
_entity_poly.type
_entity_poly.pdbx_seq_one_letter_code
_entity_poly.pdbx_strand_id
1 'polypeptide(L)'
;MKKNSFGYLFIVITVIFFSTYEVVSKSIMGRVNPFQINFLRFFIGGSLLLLFLLIKRDVRIDPKSLAVVALAGILNVVFSMNLLQLSLSIPNAKAAIVAVIFSSNPIFVSVFAAIMDKERIPFFKAVGMIFGILGITTISIDGQALGDINILSPVLALMSAVLYGLYTVVGRMASSKIGSLKMNAYSFLIGSIALLPFLLIKDIPVFKFDYSALLQVVYLSVFVTGIAYLTYFMGLTRTGAGSGSVVFFLKPVLASVFAIIFLGEKIHLNLVLGTALTLLGMAVMLYWDKIKQKFV
;
A
#
# COMPACT_ATOMS: atom_id res chain seq x y z
N MET A 1 26.51 -11.45 4.63
CA MET A 1 26.05 -10.27 5.40
C MET A 1 25.79 -9.02 4.54
N LYS A 2 26.64 -8.61 3.59
CA LYS A 2 26.42 -7.39 2.77
C LYS A 2 25.10 -7.36 1.94
N LYS A 3 24.59 -8.51 1.48
CA LYS A 3 23.39 -8.58 0.63
C LYS A 3 22.09 -8.18 1.37
N ASN A 4 22.02 -8.41 2.67
CA ASN A 4 20.86 -8.07 3.51
C ASN A 4 20.81 -6.58 3.89
N SER A 5 21.95 -5.90 4.06
CA SER A 5 21.99 -4.47 4.43
C SER A 5 21.33 -3.58 3.37
N PHE A 6 21.56 -3.83 2.08
CA PHE A 6 20.89 -3.09 1.00
C PHE A 6 19.38 -3.36 0.94
N GLY A 7 18.92 -4.58 1.29
CA GLY A 7 17.51 -4.90 1.38
C GLY A 7 16.80 -4.05 2.43
N TYR A 8 17.39 -3.91 3.61
CA TYR A 8 16.84 -3.05 4.68
C TYR A 8 16.86 -1.56 4.33
N LEU A 9 17.89 -1.08 3.63
CA LEU A 9 17.91 0.30 3.14
C LEU A 9 16.72 0.59 2.22
N PHE A 10 16.42 -0.31 1.28
CA PHE A 10 15.25 -0.18 0.41
C PHE A 10 13.94 -0.17 1.21
N ILE A 11 13.84 -1.00 2.25
CA ILE A 11 12.69 -1.03 3.15
C ILE A 11 12.53 0.31 3.88
N VAL A 12 13.60 0.88 4.41
CA VAL A 12 13.57 2.19 5.11
C VAL A 12 13.09 3.30 4.16
N ILE A 13 13.62 3.36 2.93
CA ILE A 13 13.18 4.31 1.91
C ILE A 13 11.68 4.16 1.63
N THR A 14 11.22 2.92 1.49
CA THR A 14 9.80 2.62 1.28
C THR A 14 8.93 3.11 2.44
N VAL A 15 9.34 2.85 3.69
CA VAL A 15 8.60 3.29 4.90
C VAL A 15 8.39 4.79 4.89
N ILE A 16 9.46 5.54 4.67
CA ILE A 16 9.42 7.01 4.70
C ILE A 16 8.37 7.51 3.70
N PHE A 17 8.47 7.11 2.43
CA PHE A 17 7.55 7.60 1.40
C PHE A 17 6.12 7.04 1.54
N PHE A 18 5.95 5.78 1.89
CA PHE A 18 4.61 5.22 2.09
C PHE A 18 3.88 5.83 3.29
N SER A 19 4.60 6.30 4.30
CA SER A 19 3.98 6.93 5.49
C SER A 19 3.44 8.34 5.20
N THR A 20 3.88 8.98 4.11
CA THR A 20 3.37 10.30 3.70
C THR A 20 2.16 10.20 2.76
N TYR A 21 1.86 9.00 2.23
CA TYR A 21 0.86 8.83 1.19
C TYR A 21 -0.52 9.36 1.58
N GLU A 22 -1.06 8.91 2.71
CA GLU A 22 -2.41 9.26 3.16
C GLU A 22 -2.52 10.77 3.45
N VAL A 23 -1.50 11.34 4.05
CA VAL A 23 -1.45 12.78 4.40
C VAL A 23 -1.40 13.63 3.15
N VAL A 24 -0.50 13.34 2.21
CA VAL A 24 -0.37 14.10 0.96
C VAL A 24 -1.61 13.93 0.08
N SER A 25 -2.16 12.70 -0.03
CA SER A 25 -3.41 12.48 -0.76
C SER A 25 -4.57 13.25 -0.12
N LYS A 26 -4.70 13.22 1.20
CA LYS A 26 -5.75 13.96 1.92
C LYS A 26 -5.65 15.47 1.72
N SER A 27 -4.44 16.03 1.68
CA SER A 27 -4.22 17.48 1.53
C SER A 27 -4.69 18.04 0.19
N ILE A 28 -4.89 17.21 -0.83
CA ILE A 28 -5.37 17.62 -2.17
C ILE A 28 -6.80 17.15 -2.48
N MET A 29 -7.48 16.52 -1.53
CA MET A 29 -8.89 16.15 -1.70
C MET A 29 -9.75 17.40 -1.94
N GLY A 30 -10.71 17.28 -2.87
CA GLY A 30 -11.55 18.39 -3.31
C GLY A 30 -10.93 19.25 -4.42
N ARG A 31 -9.58 19.24 -4.63
CA ARG A 31 -8.90 19.90 -5.73
C ARG A 31 -8.61 18.97 -6.92
N VAL A 32 -8.44 17.70 -6.64
CA VAL A 32 -8.22 16.66 -7.65
C VAL A 32 -9.14 15.49 -7.33
N ASN A 33 -9.78 14.90 -8.34
CA ASN A 33 -10.66 13.75 -8.16
C ASN A 33 -9.86 12.53 -7.66
N PRO A 34 -10.36 11.73 -6.70
CA PRO A 34 -9.68 10.56 -6.15
C PRO A 34 -9.19 9.56 -7.21
N PHE A 35 -10.02 9.24 -8.19
CA PHE A 35 -9.64 8.35 -9.30
C PHE A 35 -8.58 8.97 -10.21
N GLN A 36 -8.66 10.28 -10.44
CA GLN A 36 -7.67 11.03 -11.22
C GLN A 36 -6.30 11.05 -10.52
N ILE A 37 -6.26 11.28 -9.20
CA ILE A 37 -5.01 11.19 -8.41
C ILE A 37 -4.38 9.82 -8.64
N ASN A 38 -5.19 8.77 -8.53
CA ASN A 38 -4.70 7.40 -8.66
C ASN A 38 -4.20 7.09 -10.07
N PHE A 39 -4.94 7.51 -11.09
CA PHE A 39 -4.50 7.41 -12.49
C PHE A 39 -3.17 8.12 -12.71
N LEU A 40 -3.11 9.41 -12.36
CA LEU A 40 -1.92 10.24 -12.63
C LEU A 40 -0.67 9.69 -11.95
N ARG A 41 -0.75 9.31 -10.68
CA ARG A 41 0.42 8.83 -9.95
C ARG A 41 0.97 7.52 -10.50
N PHE A 42 0.10 6.59 -10.90
CA PHE A 42 0.54 5.31 -11.46
C PHE A 42 0.95 5.44 -12.93
N PHE A 43 0.28 6.27 -13.71
CA PHE A 43 0.66 6.54 -15.09
C PHE A 43 2.03 7.23 -15.18
N ILE A 44 2.23 8.32 -14.43
CA ILE A 44 3.50 9.05 -14.40
C ILE A 44 4.60 8.19 -13.77
N GLY A 45 4.35 7.57 -12.61
CA GLY A 45 5.33 6.70 -11.96
C GLY A 45 5.71 5.50 -12.82
N GLY A 46 4.73 4.84 -13.45
CA GLY A 46 4.96 3.74 -14.39
C GLY A 46 5.73 4.15 -15.64
N SER A 47 5.41 5.32 -16.20
CA SER A 47 6.12 5.88 -17.36
C SER A 47 7.59 6.18 -17.05
N LEU A 48 7.88 6.74 -15.89
CA LEU A 48 9.27 6.97 -15.44
C LEU A 48 10.05 5.65 -15.29
N LEU A 49 9.43 4.63 -14.70
CA LEU A 49 10.06 3.31 -14.56
C LEU A 49 10.25 2.64 -15.92
N LEU A 50 9.30 2.81 -16.86
CA LEU A 50 9.43 2.30 -18.23
C LEU A 50 10.55 3.03 -18.99
N LEU A 51 10.66 4.35 -18.85
CA LEU A 51 11.74 5.12 -19.44
C LEU A 51 13.12 4.59 -18.97
N PHE A 52 13.23 4.25 -17.68
CA PHE A 52 14.43 3.67 -17.13
C PHE A 52 14.74 2.25 -17.70
N LEU A 53 13.70 1.45 -17.98
CA LEU A 53 13.86 0.17 -18.69
C LEU A 53 14.30 0.35 -20.13
N LEU A 54 13.78 1.36 -20.84
CA LEU A 54 14.19 1.69 -22.21
C LEU A 54 15.66 2.09 -22.26
N ILE A 55 16.11 2.93 -21.34
CA ILE A 55 17.53 3.32 -21.22
C ILE A 55 18.42 2.09 -20.96
N LYS A 56 17.97 1.16 -20.11
CA LYS A 56 18.66 -0.10 -19.84
C LYS A 56 18.54 -1.16 -20.95
N ARG A 57 17.72 -0.90 -21.97
CA ARG A 57 17.39 -1.86 -23.04
C ARG A 57 16.84 -3.21 -22.52
N ASP A 58 16.16 -3.20 -21.37
CA ASP A 58 15.62 -4.39 -20.70
C ASP A 58 14.08 -4.40 -20.66
N VAL A 59 13.44 -4.23 -21.83
CA VAL A 59 11.99 -4.12 -21.97
C VAL A 59 11.28 -5.45 -22.28
N ARG A 60 12.00 -6.51 -22.64
CA ARG A 60 11.37 -7.76 -23.06
C ARG A 60 10.69 -8.46 -21.88
N ILE A 61 9.46 -8.90 -22.08
CA ILE A 61 8.66 -9.69 -21.12
C ILE A 61 7.95 -10.82 -21.87
N ASP A 62 7.90 -12.00 -21.28
CA ASP A 62 7.16 -13.12 -21.83
C ASP A 62 5.64 -12.98 -21.59
N PRO A 63 4.77 -13.54 -22.46
CA PRO A 63 3.32 -13.38 -22.35
C PRO A 63 2.73 -13.88 -21.03
N LYS A 64 3.29 -14.96 -20.45
CA LYS A 64 2.82 -15.49 -19.16
C LYS A 64 3.11 -14.52 -18.01
N SER A 65 4.34 -13.97 -17.98
CA SER A 65 4.71 -12.96 -17.00
C SER A 65 3.91 -11.66 -17.20
N LEU A 66 3.65 -11.27 -18.44
CA LEU A 66 2.81 -10.10 -18.75
C LEU A 66 1.40 -10.25 -18.19
N ALA A 67 0.78 -11.43 -18.33
CA ALA A 67 -0.55 -11.70 -17.78
C ALA A 67 -0.58 -11.57 -16.24
N VAL A 68 0.44 -12.10 -15.54
CA VAL A 68 0.57 -11.98 -14.08
C VAL A 68 0.76 -10.52 -13.66
N VAL A 69 1.58 -9.78 -14.39
CA VAL A 69 1.82 -8.35 -14.14
C VAL A 69 0.58 -7.51 -14.42
N ALA A 70 -0.19 -7.85 -15.47
CA ALA A 70 -1.47 -7.20 -15.76
C ALA A 70 -2.48 -7.42 -14.63
N LEU A 71 -2.60 -8.66 -14.13
CA LEU A 71 -3.43 -8.96 -12.97
C LEU A 71 -2.97 -8.14 -11.74
N ALA A 72 -1.67 -8.07 -11.46
CA ALA A 72 -1.12 -7.26 -10.38
C ALA A 72 -1.48 -5.77 -10.55
N GLY A 73 -1.39 -5.22 -11.77
CA GLY A 73 -1.77 -3.84 -12.08
C GLY A 73 -3.26 -3.57 -11.85
N ILE A 74 -4.12 -4.46 -12.30
CA ILE A 74 -5.58 -4.36 -12.09
C ILE A 74 -5.92 -4.43 -10.59
N LEU A 75 -5.37 -5.40 -9.86
CA LEU A 75 -5.59 -5.53 -8.42
C LEU A 75 -5.15 -4.28 -7.66
N ASN A 76 -3.98 -3.74 -7.98
CA ASN A 76 -3.44 -2.60 -7.27
C ASN A 76 -4.07 -1.28 -7.73
N VAL A 77 -3.96 -0.96 -9.03
CA VAL A 77 -4.30 0.37 -9.55
C VAL A 77 -5.80 0.55 -9.68
N VAL A 78 -6.50 -0.45 -10.27
CA VAL A 78 -7.94 -0.30 -10.54
C VAL A 78 -8.77 -0.52 -9.28
N PHE A 79 -8.42 -1.49 -8.45
CA PHE A 79 -9.23 -1.82 -7.27
C PHE A 79 -8.63 -1.26 -5.98
N SER A 80 -7.51 -1.80 -5.50
CA SER A 80 -7.01 -1.51 -4.15
C SER A 80 -6.79 -0.02 -3.91
N MET A 81 -6.00 0.64 -4.75
CA MET A 81 -5.64 2.03 -4.52
C MET A 81 -6.78 3.01 -4.79
N ASN A 82 -7.76 2.67 -5.63
CA ASN A 82 -8.97 3.48 -5.77
C ASN A 82 -9.85 3.39 -4.52
N LEU A 83 -10.00 2.21 -3.93
CA LEU A 83 -10.71 2.07 -2.65
C LEU A 83 -10.02 2.87 -1.53
N LEU A 84 -8.69 2.88 -1.50
CA LEU A 84 -7.93 3.68 -0.53
C LEU A 84 -8.14 5.18 -0.75
N GLN A 85 -8.10 5.64 -2.00
CA GLN A 85 -8.37 7.05 -2.31
C GLN A 85 -9.83 7.45 -1.99
N LEU A 86 -10.78 6.59 -2.29
CA LEU A 86 -12.18 6.81 -1.91
C LEU A 86 -12.35 6.87 -0.39
N SER A 87 -11.68 5.98 0.36
CA SER A 87 -11.66 6.03 1.82
C SER A 87 -11.21 7.39 2.35
N LEU A 88 -10.14 7.96 1.78
CA LEU A 88 -9.62 9.29 2.15
C LEU A 88 -10.54 10.43 1.71
N SER A 89 -11.33 10.26 0.66
CA SER A 89 -12.24 11.29 0.14
C SER A 89 -13.55 11.40 0.91
N ILE A 90 -13.88 10.43 1.77
CA ILE A 90 -15.08 10.49 2.61
C ILE A 90 -14.99 11.70 3.55
N PRO A 91 -16.06 12.50 3.69
CA PRO A 91 -16.08 13.62 4.62
C PRO A 91 -15.71 13.17 6.05
N ASN A 92 -14.90 13.97 6.73
CA ASN A 92 -14.39 13.71 8.08
C ASN A 92 -13.49 12.46 8.23
N ALA A 93 -13.13 11.76 7.14
CA ALA A 93 -12.16 10.69 7.20
C ALA A 93 -10.79 11.21 7.69
N LYS A 94 -10.17 10.49 8.64
CA LYS A 94 -8.85 10.84 9.19
C LYS A 94 -7.75 10.05 8.47
N ALA A 95 -6.74 10.74 7.97
CA ALA A 95 -5.62 10.11 7.26
C ALA A 95 -4.87 9.11 8.16
N ALA A 96 -4.71 9.42 9.45
CA ALA A 96 -4.11 8.54 10.43
C ALA A 96 -4.89 7.21 10.58
N ILE A 97 -6.22 7.26 10.67
CA ILE A 97 -7.08 6.05 10.79
C ILE A 97 -6.95 5.19 9.53
N VAL A 98 -7.09 5.81 8.35
CA VAL A 98 -6.97 5.11 7.07
C VAL A 98 -5.59 4.45 6.93
N ALA A 99 -4.51 5.14 7.32
CA ALA A 99 -3.15 4.61 7.30
C ALA A 99 -2.98 3.39 8.22
N VAL A 100 -3.54 3.41 9.44
CA VAL A 100 -3.47 2.28 10.37
C VAL A 100 -4.24 1.08 9.83
N ILE A 101 -5.48 1.28 9.37
CA ILE A 101 -6.30 0.20 8.79
C ILE A 101 -5.61 -0.40 7.56
N PHE A 102 -5.13 0.42 6.64
CA PHE A 102 -4.41 -0.06 5.46
C PHE A 102 -3.11 -0.79 5.83
N SER A 103 -2.44 -0.39 6.90
CA SER A 103 -1.20 -1.04 7.38
C SER A 103 -1.42 -2.43 7.97
N SER A 104 -2.67 -2.89 8.11
CA SER A 104 -2.99 -4.28 8.44
C SER A 104 -2.82 -5.26 7.26
N ASN A 105 -2.52 -4.76 6.05
CA ASN A 105 -2.36 -5.61 4.86
C ASN A 105 -1.39 -6.80 5.02
N PRO A 106 -0.32 -6.81 5.86
CA PRO A 106 0.51 -7.99 6.08
C PRO A 106 -0.25 -9.21 6.63
N ILE A 107 -1.38 -8.98 7.31
CA ILE A 107 -2.29 -10.06 7.73
C ILE A 107 -2.80 -10.80 6.49
N PHE A 108 -3.33 -10.04 5.53
CA PHE A 108 -3.88 -10.56 4.29
C PHE A 108 -2.80 -11.13 3.37
N VAL A 109 -1.60 -10.51 3.33
CA VAL A 109 -0.41 -11.08 2.66
C VAL A 109 -0.11 -12.48 3.19
N SER A 110 -0.15 -12.66 4.53
CA SER A 110 0.12 -13.97 5.14
C SER A 110 -0.94 -15.00 4.78
N VAL A 111 -2.22 -14.60 4.75
CA VAL A 111 -3.34 -15.49 4.34
C VAL A 111 -3.19 -15.90 2.88
N PHE A 112 -3.01 -14.94 1.97
CA PHE A 112 -2.89 -15.24 0.54
C PHE A 112 -1.63 -16.03 0.21
N ALA A 113 -0.50 -15.77 0.87
CA ALA A 113 0.70 -16.56 0.72
C ALA A 113 0.48 -18.01 1.18
N ALA A 114 -0.22 -18.21 2.31
CA ALA A 114 -0.54 -19.56 2.79
C ALA A 114 -1.46 -20.32 1.81
N ILE A 115 -2.46 -19.66 1.24
CA ILE A 115 -3.37 -20.27 0.24
C ILE A 115 -2.60 -20.63 -1.04
N MET A 116 -1.77 -19.72 -1.57
CA MET A 116 -1.05 -19.92 -2.83
C MET A 116 0.08 -20.95 -2.69
N ASP A 117 0.81 -20.93 -1.58
CA ASP A 117 1.91 -21.84 -1.29
C ASP A 117 1.42 -23.14 -0.60
N LYS A 118 0.09 -23.27 -0.34
CA LYS A 118 -0.56 -24.41 0.36
C LYS A 118 0.04 -24.68 1.74
N GLU A 119 0.59 -23.68 2.39
CA GLU A 119 1.15 -23.76 3.74
C GLU A 119 0.06 -23.61 4.80
N ARG A 120 0.21 -24.31 5.94
CA ARG A 120 -0.65 -24.08 7.12
C ARG A 120 -0.27 -22.76 7.78
N ILE A 121 -1.28 -21.99 8.19
CA ILE A 121 -1.05 -20.78 9.00
C ILE A 121 -0.68 -21.23 10.42
N PRO A 122 0.53 -20.93 10.92
CA PRO A 122 0.93 -21.31 12.26
C PRO A 122 0.07 -20.61 13.32
N PHE A 123 -0.11 -21.26 14.49
CA PHE A 123 -0.93 -20.73 15.58
C PHE A 123 -0.59 -19.29 15.96
N PHE A 124 0.69 -18.96 16.12
CA PHE A 124 1.10 -17.58 16.43
C PHE A 124 0.76 -16.55 15.36
N LYS A 125 0.77 -16.95 14.07
CA LYS A 125 0.27 -16.07 13.01
C LYS A 125 -1.24 -15.83 13.16
N ALA A 126 -2.02 -16.87 13.47
CA ALA A 126 -3.45 -16.72 13.73
C ALA A 126 -3.73 -15.80 14.93
N VAL A 127 -2.99 -15.96 16.03
CA VAL A 127 -3.07 -15.05 17.20
C VAL A 127 -2.76 -13.60 16.81
N GLY A 128 -1.67 -13.38 16.07
CA GLY A 128 -1.31 -12.04 15.58
C GLY A 128 -2.39 -11.42 14.69
N MET A 129 -3.05 -12.23 13.85
CA MET A 129 -4.17 -11.78 13.00
C MET A 129 -5.37 -11.35 13.86
N ILE A 130 -5.70 -12.08 14.95
CA ILE A 130 -6.77 -11.71 15.89
C ILE A 130 -6.47 -10.35 16.53
N PHE A 131 -5.25 -10.12 17.03
CA PHE A 131 -4.86 -8.81 17.57
C PHE A 131 -4.96 -7.70 16.53
N GLY A 132 -4.57 -7.98 15.28
CA GLY A 132 -4.71 -7.04 14.17
C GLY A 132 -6.17 -6.66 13.91
N ILE A 133 -7.07 -7.65 13.88
CA ILE A 133 -8.53 -7.43 13.70
C ILE A 133 -9.10 -6.62 14.86
N LEU A 134 -8.77 -6.98 16.11
CA LEU A 134 -9.21 -6.23 17.29
C LEU A 134 -8.71 -4.77 17.25
N GLY A 135 -7.47 -4.55 16.83
CA GLY A 135 -6.92 -3.21 16.66
C GLY A 135 -7.68 -2.38 15.63
N ILE A 136 -7.97 -2.94 14.45
CA ILE A 136 -8.76 -2.28 13.41
C ILE A 136 -10.16 -1.93 13.93
N THR A 137 -10.81 -2.89 14.60
CA THR A 137 -12.15 -2.67 15.18
C THR A 137 -12.13 -1.52 16.21
N THR A 138 -11.13 -1.50 17.11
CA THR A 138 -10.97 -0.44 18.11
C THR A 138 -10.80 0.93 17.47
N ILE A 139 -10.02 1.04 16.39
CA ILE A 139 -9.83 2.29 15.64
C ILE A 139 -11.13 2.73 14.97
N SER A 140 -11.88 1.78 14.41
CA SER A 140 -13.11 2.06 13.66
C SER A 140 -14.24 2.60 14.56
N ILE A 141 -14.20 2.29 15.86
CA ILE A 141 -15.15 2.80 16.88
C ILE A 141 -14.59 4.12 17.45
N ASP A 142 -14.26 5.08 16.60
CA ASP A 142 -13.71 6.37 17.02
C ASP A 142 -14.77 7.15 17.81
N GLY A 143 -14.66 7.19 19.14
CA GLY A 143 -15.32 7.99 20.19
C GLY A 143 -16.47 8.97 19.88
N GLN A 144 -17.00 8.96 18.70
CA GLN A 144 -18.21 9.68 18.31
C GLN A 144 -19.44 8.85 18.72
N ALA A 145 -20.45 9.52 19.22
CA ALA A 145 -21.75 8.91 19.53
C ALA A 145 -22.18 8.02 18.37
N LEU A 146 -22.72 6.83 18.66
CA LEU A 146 -23.13 5.79 17.69
C LEU A 146 -23.99 6.27 16.49
N GLY A 147 -24.43 7.54 16.48
CA GLY A 147 -25.21 8.16 15.41
C GLY A 147 -24.40 8.78 14.25
N ASP A 148 -23.11 9.07 14.43
CA ASP A 148 -22.28 9.81 13.44
C ASP A 148 -21.11 8.99 12.88
N ILE A 149 -21.09 7.67 13.09
CA ILE A 149 -19.99 6.82 12.61
C ILE A 149 -20.10 6.64 11.10
N ASN A 150 -19.27 7.35 10.35
CA ASN A 150 -19.11 7.06 8.93
C ASN A 150 -18.22 5.82 8.77
N ILE A 151 -18.85 4.64 8.86
CA ILE A 151 -18.20 3.32 8.73
C ILE A 151 -17.64 3.08 7.32
N LEU A 152 -18.06 3.88 6.34
CA LEU A 152 -17.70 3.66 4.93
C LEU A 152 -16.19 3.85 4.70
N SER A 153 -15.57 4.87 5.28
CA SER A 153 -14.12 5.10 5.14
C SER A 153 -13.27 3.93 5.69
N PRO A 154 -13.47 3.47 6.94
CA PRO A 154 -12.79 2.27 7.45
C PRO A 154 -13.00 1.01 6.60
N VAL A 155 -14.23 0.77 6.14
CA VAL A 155 -14.55 -0.40 5.30
C VAL A 155 -13.80 -0.35 3.97
N LEU A 156 -13.80 0.80 3.28
CA LEU A 156 -13.06 0.98 2.04
C LEU A 156 -11.54 0.81 2.24
N ALA A 157 -10.99 1.33 3.34
CA ALA A 157 -9.58 1.14 3.68
C ALA A 157 -9.24 -0.34 3.93
N LEU A 158 -10.12 -1.07 4.63
CA LEU A 158 -9.94 -2.50 4.89
C LEU A 158 -10.03 -3.32 3.59
N MET A 159 -11.01 -3.06 2.73
CA MET A 159 -11.12 -3.71 1.42
C MET A 159 -9.87 -3.44 0.57
N SER A 160 -9.37 -2.21 0.61
CA SER A 160 -8.10 -1.86 -0.04
C SER A 160 -6.94 -2.67 0.51
N ALA A 161 -6.82 -2.82 1.84
CA ALA A 161 -5.76 -3.60 2.49
C ALA A 161 -5.80 -5.08 2.10
N VAL A 162 -7.00 -5.68 1.98
CA VAL A 162 -7.19 -7.07 1.49
C VAL A 162 -6.64 -7.22 0.07
N LEU A 163 -7.09 -6.37 -0.85
CA LEU A 163 -6.67 -6.42 -2.26
C LEU A 163 -5.18 -6.11 -2.42
N TYR A 164 -4.64 -5.19 -1.62
CA TYR A 164 -3.21 -4.90 -1.58
C TYR A 164 -2.40 -6.09 -1.10
N GLY A 165 -2.93 -6.85 -0.14
CA GLY A 165 -2.34 -8.11 0.33
C GLY A 165 -2.20 -9.12 -0.80
N LEU A 166 -3.24 -9.32 -1.59
CA LEU A 166 -3.21 -10.19 -2.77
C LEU A 166 -2.24 -9.68 -3.84
N TYR A 167 -2.31 -8.37 -4.15
CA TYR A 167 -1.34 -7.73 -5.05
C TYR A 167 0.11 -7.95 -4.62
N THR A 168 0.40 -7.85 -3.32
CA THR A 168 1.76 -8.02 -2.79
C THR A 168 2.28 -9.43 -3.06
N VAL A 169 1.46 -10.46 -2.89
CA VAL A 169 1.85 -11.86 -3.17
C VAL A 169 2.08 -12.06 -4.67
N VAL A 170 1.12 -11.67 -5.51
CA VAL A 170 1.22 -11.78 -6.97
C VAL A 170 2.43 -10.97 -7.49
N GLY A 171 2.58 -9.73 -7.04
CA GLY A 171 3.69 -8.85 -7.43
C GLY A 171 5.06 -9.37 -6.98
N ARG A 172 5.16 -10.00 -5.79
CA ARG A 172 6.40 -10.64 -5.34
C ARG A 172 6.78 -11.81 -6.25
N MET A 173 5.81 -12.65 -6.63
CA MET A 173 6.04 -13.76 -7.56
C MET A 173 6.55 -13.26 -8.90
N ALA A 174 5.90 -12.24 -9.47
CA ALA A 174 6.33 -11.62 -10.71
C ALA A 174 7.72 -10.97 -10.57
N SER A 175 7.95 -10.19 -9.50
CA SER A 175 9.24 -9.52 -9.23
C SER A 175 10.41 -10.49 -9.10
N SER A 176 10.17 -11.66 -8.51
CA SER A 176 11.21 -12.71 -8.39
C SER A 176 11.60 -13.29 -9.75
N LYS A 177 10.68 -13.31 -10.71
CA LYS A 177 10.89 -13.87 -12.05
C LYS A 177 11.46 -12.86 -13.03
N ILE A 178 10.90 -11.66 -13.10
CA ILE A 178 11.24 -10.67 -14.14
C ILE A 178 11.94 -9.41 -13.60
N GLY A 179 12.13 -9.33 -12.29
CA GLY A 179 12.69 -8.16 -11.61
C GLY A 179 11.65 -7.11 -11.22
N SER A 180 11.93 -6.41 -10.11
CA SER A 180 11.00 -5.45 -9.51
C SER A 180 10.74 -4.24 -10.42
N LEU A 181 11.72 -3.82 -11.20
CA LEU A 181 11.59 -2.68 -12.11
C LEU A 181 10.57 -2.97 -13.22
N LYS A 182 10.68 -4.13 -13.91
CA LYS A 182 9.73 -4.55 -14.94
C LYS A 182 8.32 -4.74 -14.36
N MET A 183 8.24 -5.46 -13.22
CA MET A 183 6.96 -5.70 -12.57
C MET A 183 6.22 -4.39 -12.26
N ASN A 184 6.88 -3.41 -11.64
CA ASN A 184 6.26 -2.13 -11.31
C ASN A 184 5.92 -1.30 -12.57
N ALA A 185 6.86 -1.17 -13.53
CA ALA A 185 6.64 -0.38 -14.73
C ALA A 185 5.41 -0.87 -15.52
N TYR A 186 5.36 -2.16 -15.82
CA TYR A 186 4.26 -2.72 -16.61
C TYR A 186 2.95 -2.80 -15.82
N SER A 187 2.96 -3.22 -14.55
CA SER A 187 1.73 -3.28 -13.76
C SER A 187 1.09 -1.91 -13.58
N PHE A 188 1.88 -0.86 -13.36
CA PHE A 188 1.37 0.49 -13.18
C PHE A 188 0.78 1.06 -14.47
N LEU A 189 1.45 0.88 -15.60
CA LEU A 189 0.95 1.34 -16.89
C LEU A 189 -0.30 0.57 -17.32
N ILE A 190 -0.27 -0.76 -17.24
CA ILE A 190 -1.43 -1.59 -17.61
C ILE A 190 -2.61 -1.26 -16.70
N GLY A 191 -2.39 -1.15 -15.39
CA GLY A 191 -3.43 -0.77 -14.44
C GLY A 191 -3.99 0.63 -14.68
N SER A 192 -3.14 1.60 -15.03
CA SER A 192 -3.57 2.96 -15.38
C SER A 192 -4.38 2.97 -16.69
N ILE A 193 -3.92 2.26 -17.72
CA ILE A 193 -4.66 2.12 -18.98
C ILE A 193 -6.01 1.43 -18.75
N ALA A 194 -6.05 0.40 -17.89
CA ALA A 194 -7.30 -0.28 -17.54
C ALA A 194 -8.27 0.62 -16.74
N LEU A 195 -7.76 1.60 -16.00
CA LEU A 195 -8.58 2.58 -15.26
C LEU A 195 -9.12 3.70 -16.18
N LEU A 196 -8.45 4.00 -17.29
CA LEU A 196 -8.79 5.11 -18.18
C LEU A 196 -10.23 5.07 -18.71
N PRO A 197 -10.79 3.94 -19.20
CA PRO A 197 -12.18 3.87 -19.64
C PRO A 197 -13.17 4.31 -18.55
N PHE A 198 -12.91 3.97 -17.28
CA PHE A 198 -13.75 4.38 -16.16
C PHE A 198 -13.74 5.91 -15.98
N LEU A 199 -12.56 6.55 -16.07
CA LEU A 199 -12.47 8.02 -15.99
C LEU A 199 -13.26 8.68 -17.12
N LEU A 200 -13.13 8.18 -18.35
CA LEU A 200 -13.83 8.73 -19.52
C LEU A 200 -15.35 8.56 -19.40
N ILE A 201 -15.86 7.39 -19.00
CA ILE A 201 -17.30 7.13 -18.82
C ILE A 201 -17.91 8.02 -17.71
N LYS A 202 -17.11 8.37 -16.70
CA LYS A 202 -17.52 9.21 -15.56
C LYS A 202 -17.25 10.69 -15.77
N ASP A 203 -16.82 11.11 -16.97
CA ASP A 203 -16.45 12.47 -17.31
C ASP A 203 -15.42 13.09 -16.33
N ILE A 204 -14.54 12.22 -15.77
CA ILE A 204 -13.46 12.66 -14.88
C ILE A 204 -12.29 13.14 -15.75
N PRO A 205 -11.83 14.41 -15.59
CA PRO A 205 -10.71 14.91 -16.37
C PRO A 205 -9.44 14.08 -16.17
N VAL A 206 -8.77 13.69 -17.25
CA VAL A 206 -7.57 12.85 -17.15
C VAL A 206 -6.35 13.67 -16.69
N PHE A 207 -6.05 14.78 -17.37
CA PHE A 207 -4.87 15.60 -17.12
C PHE A 207 -5.19 17.03 -16.65
N LYS A 208 -6.45 17.46 -16.72
CA LYS A 208 -6.87 18.78 -16.27
C LYS A 208 -7.28 18.70 -14.80
N PHE A 209 -6.55 19.38 -13.91
CA PHE A 209 -6.83 19.49 -12.48
C PHE A 209 -6.38 20.86 -11.96
N ASP A 210 -6.69 21.18 -10.71
CA ASP A 210 -6.20 22.39 -10.07
C ASP A 210 -4.66 22.33 -9.91
N TYR A 211 -3.96 23.17 -10.67
CA TYR A 211 -2.50 23.22 -10.69
C TYR A 211 -1.87 23.59 -9.33
N SER A 212 -2.64 24.11 -8.38
CA SER A 212 -2.16 24.29 -7.00
C SER A 212 -1.79 22.96 -6.32
N ALA A 213 -2.31 21.83 -6.83
CA ALA A 213 -1.98 20.48 -6.37
C ALA A 213 -0.83 19.81 -7.15
N LEU A 214 -0.20 20.52 -8.11
CA LEU A 214 0.81 19.91 -9.00
C LEU A 214 1.98 19.30 -8.24
N LEU A 215 2.50 19.99 -7.22
CA LEU A 215 3.64 19.50 -6.43
C LEU A 215 3.31 18.18 -5.72
N GLN A 216 2.11 18.09 -5.14
CA GLN A 216 1.65 16.89 -4.46
C GLN A 216 1.42 15.74 -5.44
N VAL A 217 0.83 16.01 -6.62
CA VAL A 217 0.66 14.99 -7.67
C VAL A 217 2.01 14.47 -8.16
N VAL A 218 2.99 15.35 -8.41
CA VAL A 218 4.35 14.96 -8.78
C VAL A 218 5.01 14.15 -7.66
N TYR A 219 4.90 14.60 -6.41
CA TYR A 219 5.44 13.89 -5.26
C TYR A 219 4.85 12.47 -5.12
N LEU A 220 3.52 12.34 -5.21
CA LEU A 220 2.84 11.04 -5.15
C LEU A 220 3.25 10.13 -6.31
N SER A 221 3.47 10.69 -7.50
CA SER A 221 3.85 9.94 -8.70
C SER A 221 5.29 9.45 -8.66
N VAL A 222 6.23 10.32 -8.34
CA VAL A 222 7.67 10.04 -8.41
C VAL A 222 8.14 9.29 -7.17
N PHE A 223 7.88 9.86 -5.99
CA PHE A 223 8.44 9.34 -4.74
C PHE A 223 7.60 8.22 -4.16
N VAL A 224 6.29 8.43 -4.00
CA VAL A 224 5.42 7.44 -3.36
C VAL A 224 5.10 6.28 -4.31
N THR A 225 4.94 6.53 -5.62
CA THR A 225 4.63 5.47 -6.58
C THR A 225 5.89 4.94 -7.27
N GLY A 226 6.70 5.78 -7.88
CA GLY A 226 7.90 5.33 -8.60
C GLY A 226 8.93 4.71 -7.65
N ILE A 227 9.48 5.51 -6.74
CA ILE A 227 10.60 5.10 -5.89
C ILE A 227 10.14 4.11 -4.80
N ALA A 228 9.07 4.42 -4.06
CA ALA A 228 8.72 3.60 -2.91
C ALA A 228 8.25 2.19 -3.29
N TYR A 229 7.45 2.03 -4.34
CA TYR A 229 7.08 0.68 -4.79
C TYR A 229 8.25 -0.09 -5.39
N LEU A 230 9.14 0.59 -6.13
CA LEU A 230 10.34 -0.05 -6.64
C LEU A 230 11.22 -0.57 -5.50
N THR A 231 11.50 0.28 -4.51
CA THR A 231 12.30 -0.10 -3.33
C THR A 231 11.59 -1.14 -2.47
N TYR A 232 10.25 -1.09 -2.37
CA TYR A 232 9.46 -2.12 -1.69
C TYR A 232 9.72 -3.52 -2.25
N PHE A 233 9.51 -3.73 -3.55
CA PHE A 233 9.72 -5.03 -4.17
C PHE A 233 11.20 -5.43 -4.26
N MET A 234 12.12 -4.47 -4.39
CA MET A 234 13.55 -4.73 -4.27
C MET A 234 13.94 -5.17 -2.86
N GLY A 235 13.30 -4.62 -1.84
CA GLY A 235 13.43 -5.05 -0.45
C GLY A 235 12.88 -6.46 -0.24
N LEU A 236 11.61 -6.70 -0.64
CA LEU A 236 10.94 -8.01 -0.52
C LEU A 236 11.71 -9.15 -1.16
N THR A 237 12.27 -8.93 -2.35
CA THR A 237 13.05 -9.98 -3.06
C THR A 237 14.38 -10.29 -2.39
N ARG A 238 14.95 -9.36 -1.59
CA ARG A 238 16.24 -9.52 -0.91
C ARG A 238 16.14 -9.98 0.53
N THR A 239 15.11 -9.53 1.26
CA THR A 239 14.95 -9.81 2.70
C THR A 239 13.91 -10.88 2.99
N GLY A 240 13.11 -11.25 1.98
CA GLY A 240 11.94 -12.12 2.14
C GLY A 240 10.69 -11.36 2.61
N ALA A 241 9.54 -12.01 2.50
CA ALA A 241 8.24 -11.39 2.81
C ALA A 241 8.12 -10.96 4.29
N GLY A 242 8.61 -11.78 5.21
CA GLY A 242 8.53 -11.48 6.65
C GLY A 242 9.30 -10.20 7.02
N SER A 243 10.55 -10.07 6.55
CA SER A 243 11.36 -8.87 6.83
C SER A 243 10.90 -7.65 6.02
N GLY A 244 10.34 -7.85 4.83
CA GLY A 244 9.76 -6.78 4.03
C GLY A 244 8.50 -6.18 4.63
N SER A 245 7.71 -6.95 5.37
CA SER A 245 6.52 -6.46 6.06
C SER A 245 6.82 -5.56 7.27
N VAL A 246 8.08 -5.47 7.73
CA VAL A 246 8.50 -4.49 8.76
C VAL A 246 8.14 -3.05 8.36
N VAL A 247 8.12 -2.75 7.07
CA VAL A 247 7.64 -1.48 6.51
C VAL A 247 6.30 -1.04 7.12
N PHE A 248 5.38 -1.97 7.21
CA PHE A 248 4.02 -1.67 7.67
C PHE A 248 3.88 -1.53 9.19
N PHE A 249 4.92 -1.82 9.98
CA PHE A 249 4.92 -1.53 11.42
C PHE A 249 5.20 -0.08 11.77
N LEU A 250 6.15 0.52 11.05
CA LEU A 250 6.50 1.92 11.28
C LEU A 250 5.55 2.87 10.57
N LYS A 251 4.91 2.41 9.47
CA LYS A 251 4.02 3.24 8.67
C LYS A 251 2.90 3.90 9.49
N PRO A 252 2.10 3.19 10.33
CA PRO A 252 1.03 3.82 11.11
C PRO A 252 1.55 4.92 12.03
N VAL A 253 2.68 4.69 12.69
CA VAL A 253 3.28 5.65 13.63
C VAL A 253 3.69 6.92 12.88
N LEU A 254 4.46 6.77 11.81
CA LEU A 254 4.91 7.91 11.01
C LEU A 254 3.74 8.64 10.33
N ALA A 255 2.77 7.91 9.79
CA ALA A 255 1.60 8.50 9.15
C ALA A 255 0.75 9.29 10.15
N SER A 256 0.58 8.80 11.37
CA SER A 256 -0.13 9.54 12.44
C SER A 256 0.62 10.81 12.83
N VAL A 257 1.94 10.75 12.98
CA VAL A 257 2.77 11.93 13.26
C VAL A 257 2.64 12.95 12.12
N PHE A 258 2.72 12.52 10.87
CA PHE A 258 2.54 13.42 9.72
C PHE A 258 1.12 13.99 9.62
N ALA A 259 0.08 13.21 9.94
CA ALA A 259 -1.30 13.69 9.96
C ALA A 259 -1.52 14.79 11.00
N ILE A 260 -0.91 14.67 12.18
CA ILE A 260 -0.94 15.72 13.21
C ILE A 260 -0.25 16.99 12.70
N ILE A 261 0.99 16.84 12.20
CA ILE A 261 1.83 17.99 11.81
C ILE A 261 1.26 18.73 10.61
N PHE A 262 0.83 18.00 9.57
CA PHE A 262 0.46 18.59 8.28
C PHE A 262 -1.04 18.80 8.10
N LEU A 263 -1.90 18.04 8.77
CA LEU A 263 -3.36 18.14 8.65
C LEU A 263 -4.05 18.64 9.93
N GLY A 264 -3.31 18.79 11.04
CA GLY A 264 -3.89 19.21 12.33
C GLY A 264 -4.84 18.15 12.92
N GLU A 265 -4.72 16.87 12.54
CA GLU A 265 -5.59 15.81 13.05
C GLU A 265 -5.38 15.60 14.55
N LYS A 266 -6.48 15.47 15.30
CA LYS A 266 -6.43 15.17 16.73
C LYS A 266 -6.31 13.66 16.96
N ILE A 267 -5.43 13.27 17.88
CA ILE A 267 -5.30 11.89 18.33
C ILE A 267 -6.39 11.60 19.36
N HIS A 268 -7.18 10.55 19.10
CA HIS A 268 -8.10 9.98 20.07
C HIS A 268 -7.52 8.74 20.71
N LEU A 269 -7.94 8.42 21.93
CA LEU A 269 -7.44 7.25 22.67
C LEU A 269 -7.62 5.94 21.88
N ASN A 270 -8.75 5.81 21.16
CA ASN A 270 -9.04 4.64 20.33
C ASN A 270 -8.02 4.44 19.21
N LEU A 271 -7.54 5.53 18.59
CA LEU A 271 -6.47 5.46 17.60
C LEU A 271 -5.17 4.92 18.23
N VAL A 272 -4.81 5.38 19.43
CA VAL A 272 -3.60 4.92 20.15
C VAL A 272 -3.72 3.45 20.53
N LEU A 273 -4.82 3.07 21.18
CA LEU A 273 -5.06 1.70 21.63
C LEU A 273 -5.16 0.72 20.45
N GLY A 274 -5.93 1.07 19.43
CA GLY A 274 -6.07 0.23 18.24
C GLY A 274 -4.78 0.13 17.43
N THR A 275 -3.98 1.20 17.34
CA THR A 275 -2.64 1.16 16.74
C THR A 275 -1.73 0.22 17.52
N ALA A 276 -1.71 0.32 18.85
CA ALA A 276 -0.92 -0.56 19.72
C ALA A 276 -1.31 -2.04 19.53
N LEU A 277 -2.62 -2.35 19.50
CA LEU A 277 -3.12 -3.72 19.24
C LEU A 277 -2.70 -4.22 17.86
N THR A 278 -2.84 -3.39 16.82
CA THR A 278 -2.42 -3.75 15.46
C THR A 278 -0.92 -4.03 15.38
N LEU A 279 -0.10 -3.17 16.01
CA LEU A 279 1.36 -3.33 16.08
C LEU A 279 1.75 -4.60 16.86
N LEU A 280 1.08 -4.89 17.97
CA LEU A 280 1.28 -6.13 18.73
C LEU A 280 0.97 -7.36 17.87
N GLY A 281 -0.17 -7.36 17.17
CA GLY A 281 -0.54 -8.44 16.25
C GLY A 281 0.52 -8.68 15.19
N MET A 282 1.01 -7.61 14.56
CA MET A 282 2.08 -7.70 13.58
C MET A 282 3.39 -8.19 14.20
N ALA A 283 3.77 -7.72 15.41
CA ALA A 283 4.99 -8.16 16.11
C ALA A 283 4.96 -9.67 16.41
N VAL A 284 3.82 -10.20 16.85
CA VAL A 284 3.61 -11.63 17.07
C VAL A 284 3.80 -12.43 15.79
N MET A 285 3.25 -11.95 14.66
CA MET A 285 3.41 -12.60 13.36
C MET A 285 4.88 -12.66 12.91
N LEU A 286 5.65 -11.56 13.09
CA LEU A 286 7.07 -11.51 12.69
C LEU A 286 7.98 -12.33 13.61
N TYR A 287 7.69 -12.36 14.91
CA TYR A 287 8.48 -13.15 15.84
C TYR A 287 8.48 -14.62 15.45
N TRP A 288 7.31 -15.14 15.02
CA TRP A 288 7.20 -16.48 14.49
C TRP A 288 8.03 -16.73 13.24
N ASP A 289 8.01 -15.81 12.28
CA ASP A 289 8.82 -15.93 11.05
C ASP A 289 10.32 -15.98 11.33
N LYS A 290 10.80 -15.26 12.36
CA LYS A 290 12.20 -15.33 12.83
C LYS A 290 12.52 -16.70 13.49
N ILE A 291 11.61 -17.25 14.27
CA ILE A 291 11.80 -18.57 14.89
C ILE A 291 11.91 -19.63 13.79
N LYS A 292 10.98 -19.65 12.85
CA LYS A 292 10.99 -20.62 11.73
C LYS A 292 12.32 -20.58 10.95
N GLN A 293 12.89 -19.38 10.72
CA GLN A 293 14.19 -19.23 10.02
C GLN A 293 15.41 -19.75 10.80
N LYS A 294 15.30 -19.95 12.13
CA LYS A 294 16.37 -20.51 12.94
C LYS A 294 16.37 -22.03 12.99
N PHE A 295 15.23 -22.67 12.66
CA PHE A 295 15.04 -24.12 12.72
C PHE A 295 14.95 -24.79 11.33
N VAL A 296 15.12 -24.04 10.26
CA VAL A 296 15.26 -24.49 8.87
C VAL A 296 16.64 -24.04 8.33
#